data_4c4016e2b58f1a28437fc5dd9eaaa592
#
_entry.id   4c4016e2b58f1a28437fc5dd9eaaa592
#
_cell.length_a   1.000
_cell.length_b   1.000
_cell.length_c   1.000
_cell.angle_alpha   90.00
_cell.angle_beta   90.00
_cell.angle_gamma   90.00
#
_symmetry.space_group_name_H-M   'P 1'
#
loop_
_entity.id
_entity.type
_entity.pdbx_description
1 polymer ?
#
loop_
_entity_poly.entity_id
_entity_poly.type
_entity_poly.pdbx_seq_one_letter_code
_entity_poly.pdbx_strand_id
1 'polypeptide(L)'
;MRRMVAKVKLFAREMKWCQQHAEKIVNHYGGHGSKGSGAYNHNKISSNLVGVKSEKATVIYLKRFIPLEDIEENYIDFTNTSLIGDLNIYGQSIEIKGLRPHQWDKFKRMIPPKQLKHYVRDESIVVWTTASGDTKNSTVKLMGWNYAHEVQTKGVDVQTICANVWLENDEDMHPIEDLPQILRRFK
;
A
#
# COMPACT_ATOMS: atom_id res chain seq x y z
N MET A 1 4.03 -24.79 3.19
CA MET A 1 5.27 -23.98 3.17
C MET A 1 5.00 -22.70 3.96
N ARG A 2 5.84 -22.34 4.95
CA ARG A 2 5.59 -21.15 5.78
C ARG A 2 5.91 -19.91 4.94
N ARG A 3 4.92 -19.08 4.66
CA ARG A 3 5.06 -17.88 3.85
C ARG A 3 6.06 -16.92 4.52
N MET A 4 7.05 -16.45 3.79
CA MET A 4 7.99 -15.46 4.31
C MET A 4 7.35 -14.08 4.25
N VAL A 5 7.33 -13.40 5.39
CA VAL A 5 6.95 -12.00 5.51
C VAL A 5 8.22 -11.18 5.56
N ALA A 6 8.40 -10.26 4.63
CA ALA A 6 9.56 -9.38 4.67
C ALA A 6 9.36 -8.28 5.70
N LYS A 7 10.34 -8.14 6.61
CA LYS A 7 10.37 -7.06 7.61
C LYS A 7 11.33 -5.98 7.16
N VAL A 8 10.86 -4.76 7.09
CA VAL A 8 11.66 -3.57 6.76
C VAL A 8 11.67 -2.65 7.96
N LYS A 9 12.86 -2.31 8.45
CA LYS A 9 13.06 -1.32 9.51
C LYS A 9 13.35 0.04 8.87
N LEU A 10 12.54 1.02 9.18
CA LEU A 10 12.79 2.42 8.82
C LEU A 10 13.73 3.04 9.87
N PHE A 11 14.80 3.69 9.42
CA PHE A 11 15.72 4.38 10.31
C PHE A 11 15.19 5.77 10.68
N ALA A 12 15.85 6.45 11.61
CA ALA A 12 15.40 7.74 12.14
C ALA A 12 15.13 8.78 11.05
N ARG A 13 15.99 8.84 10.01
CA ARG A 13 15.82 9.76 8.87
C ARG A 13 14.55 9.46 8.08
N GLU A 14 14.29 8.20 7.78
CA GLU A 14 13.09 7.77 7.04
C GLU A 14 11.84 7.98 7.88
N MET A 15 11.87 7.69 9.16
CA MET A 15 10.76 7.92 10.07
C MET A 15 10.40 9.40 10.19
N LYS A 16 11.40 10.29 10.29
CA LYS A 16 11.20 11.74 10.29
C LYS A 16 10.56 12.19 8.97
N TRP A 17 11.05 11.67 7.85
CA TRP A 17 10.47 11.99 6.54
C TRP A 17 9.02 11.52 6.43
N CYS A 18 8.71 10.28 6.85
CA CYS A 18 7.34 9.75 6.85
C CYS A 18 6.39 10.60 7.69
N GLN A 19 6.83 11.04 8.87
CA GLN A 19 6.04 11.92 9.74
C GLN A 19 5.73 13.24 9.04
N GLN A 20 6.75 13.90 8.51
CA GLN A 20 6.59 15.19 7.81
C GLN A 20 5.70 15.06 6.56
N HIS A 21 5.80 13.93 5.84
CA HIS A 21 4.97 13.68 4.66
C HIS A 21 3.51 13.42 5.04
N ALA A 22 3.26 12.63 6.09
CA ALA A 22 1.91 12.43 6.64
C ALA A 22 1.27 13.74 7.10
N GLU A 23 2.04 14.63 7.72
CA GLU A 23 1.58 15.98 8.11
C GLU A 23 1.20 16.84 6.90
N LYS A 24 1.99 16.79 5.81
CA LYS A 24 1.68 17.49 4.55
C LYS A 24 0.36 17.00 3.95
N ILE A 25 0.11 15.68 3.95
CA ILE A 25 -1.15 15.09 3.47
C ILE A 25 -2.33 15.59 4.30
N VAL A 26 -2.20 15.59 5.63
CA VAL A 26 -3.26 16.11 6.52
C VAL A 26 -3.52 17.59 6.25
N ASN A 27 -2.49 18.40 6.13
CA ASN A 27 -2.62 19.84 5.87
C ASN A 27 -3.28 20.11 4.51
N HIS A 28 -3.03 19.28 3.51
CA HIS A 28 -3.63 19.44 2.18
C HIS A 28 -5.11 19.04 2.17
N TYR A 29 -5.46 17.90 2.76
CA TYR A 29 -6.82 17.35 2.70
C TYR A 29 -7.69 17.69 3.91
N GLY A 30 -7.10 18.02 5.07
CA GLY A 30 -7.79 18.20 6.35
C GLY A 30 -8.73 19.40 6.41
N GLY A 31 -8.52 20.42 5.57
CA GLY A 31 -9.37 21.62 5.48
C GLY A 31 -10.62 21.46 4.61
N HIS A 32 -10.73 20.41 3.82
CA HIS A 32 -11.75 20.30 2.77
C HIS A 32 -12.89 19.33 3.09
N GLY A 33 -13.09 18.96 4.37
CA GLY A 33 -14.29 18.20 4.79
C GLY A 33 -14.55 16.95 3.94
N SER A 34 -13.54 16.40 3.27
CA SER A 34 -13.70 15.20 2.47
C SER A 34 -14.07 14.07 3.41
N LYS A 35 -15.37 13.82 3.50
CA LYS A 35 -15.92 12.57 4.03
C LYS A 35 -15.40 11.47 3.11
N GLY A 36 -14.14 11.05 3.34
CA GLY A 36 -13.57 9.93 2.64
C GLY A 36 -14.54 8.77 2.77
N SER A 37 -14.98 8.25 1.66
CA SER A 37 -15.79 7.04 1.63
C SER A 37 -14.93 5.89 2.14
N GLY A 38 -15.00 5.56 3.42
CA GLY A 38 -14.31 4.43 3.97
C GLY A 38 -13.68 4.65 5.35
N ALA A 39 -13.07 3.60 5.89
CA ALA A 39 -12.38 3.60 7.17
C ALA A 39 -11.08 4.45 7.17
N TYR A 40 -10.66 4.95 6.01
CA TYR A 40 -9.47 5.79 5.88
C TYR A 40 -9.81 7.24 6.18
N ASN A 41 -9.25 7.75 7.27
CA ASN A 41 -9.45 9.12 7.68
C ASN A 41 -8.19 9.95 7.37
N HIS A 42 -8.23 10.66 6.23
CA HIS A 42 -7.15 11.57 5.79
C HIS A 42 -6.85 12.68 6.79
N ASN A 43 -7.78 12.99 7.70
CA ASN A 43 -7.61 14.02 8.72
C ASN A 43 -6.75 13.57 9.90
N LYS A 44 -6.31 12.29 9.94
CA LYS A 44 -5.50 11.78 11.03
C LYS A 44 -4.08 11.47 10.57
N ILE A 45 -3.10 12.14 11.16
CA ILE A 45 -1.68 11.87 10.92
C ILE A 45 -1.39 10.37 11.08
N SER A 46 -1.93 9.72 12.12
CA SER A 46 -1.70 8.29 12.37
C SER A 46 -2.19 7.37 11.25
N SER A 47 -3.24 7.74 10.52
CA SER A 47 -3.73 6.95 9.36
C SER A 47 -2.84 7.16 8.14
N ASN A 48 -2.50 8.41 7.83
CA ASN A 48 -1.58 8.72 6.73
C ASN A 48 -0.18 8.14 6.98
N LEU A 49 0.27 8.12 8.25
CA LEU A 49 1.56 7.58 8.62
C LEU A 49 1.66 6.06 8.33
N VAL A 50 0.57 5.30 8.48
CA VAL A 50 0.50 3.89 8.06
C VAL A 50 0.78 3.76 6.56
N GLY A 51 0.09 4.56 5.74
CA GLY A 51 0.27 4.55 4.27
C GLY A 51 1.71 4.91 3.89
N VAL A 52 2.17 6.10 4.30
CA VAL A 52 3.51 6.62 3.93
C VAL A 52 4.65 5.69 4.39
N LYS A 53 4.53 5.07 5.58
CA LYS A 53 5.51 4.06 6.04
C LYS A 53 5.49 2.83 5.16
N SER A 54 4.31 2.39 4.73
CA SER A 54 4.14 1.22 3.87
C SER A 54 4.76 1.45 2.49
N GLU A 55 4.52 2.61 1.89
CA GLU A 55 5.09 3.04 0.61
C GLU A 55 6.62 3.12 0.71
N LYS A 56 7.13 3.82 1.71
CA LYS A 56 8.58 3.97 1.92
C LYS A 56 9.27 2.64 2.17
N ALA A 57 8.68 1.75 2.96
CA ALA A 57 9.24 0.42 3.22
C ALA A 57 9.24 -0.46 1.98
N THR A 58 8.21 -0.37 1.13
CA THR A 58 8.15 -1.11 -0.13
C THR A 58 9.27 -0.69 -1.07
N VAL A 59 9.52 0.62 -1.20
CA VAL A 59 10.67 1.13 -1.97
C VAL A 59 12.00 0.62 -1.41
N ILE A 60 12.19 0.69 -0.08
CA ILE A 60 13.42 0.19 0.57
C ILE A 60 13.62 -1.31 0.33
N TYR A 61 12.55 -2.08 0.28
CA TYR A 61 12.61 -3.50 -0.04
C TYR A 61 13.00 -3.73 -1.50
N LEU A 62 12.30 -3.08 -2.43
CA LEU A 62 12.46 -3.29 -3.88
C LEU A 62 13.82 -2.81 -4.38
N LYS A 63 14.38 -1.72 -3.84
CA LYS A 63 15.70 -1.20 -4.24
C LYS A 63 16.87 -2.16 -3.97
N ARG A 64 16.65 -3.25 -3.22
CA ARG A 64 17.64 -4.31 -3.06
C ARG A 64 17.79 -5.17 -4.32
N PHE A 65 16.80 -5.10 -5.20
CA PHE A 65 16.66 -5.98 -6.37
C PHE A 65 16.50 -5.21 -7.68
N ILE A 66 16.04 -3.96 -7.62
CA ILE A 66 15.71 -3.10 -8.76
C ILE A 66 16.50 -1.80 -8.59
N PRO A 67 17.19 -1.29 -9.62
CA PRO A 67 17.86 0.00 -9.58
C PRO A 67 16.90 1.12 -9.16
N LEU A 68 17.39 2.07 -8.39
CA LEU A 68 16.54 3.14 -7.84
C LEU A 68 15.97 4.03 -8.96
N GLU A 69 16.74 4.25 -10.00
CA GLU A 69 16.35 5.01 -11.20
C GLU A 69 15.19 4.38 -11.99
N ASP A 70 14.93 3.10 -11.79
CA ASP A 70 13.81 2.36 -12.40
C ASP A 70 12.54 2.36 -11.51
N ILE A 71 12.58 3.00 -10.32
CA ILE A 71 11.46 3.08 -9.37
C ILE A 71 10.95 4.53 -9.33
N GLU A 72 9.79 4.76 -9.93
CA GLU A 72 9.10 6.05 -9.83
C GLU A 72 8.24 6.08 -8.56
N GLU A 73 8.57 6.98 -7.63
CA GLU A 73 7.88 7.13 -6.34
C GLU A 73 6.73 8.14 -6.48
N ASN A 74 5.60 7.76 -7.09
CA ASN A 74 4.44 8.62 -7.35
C ASN A 74 3.78 9.13 -6.07
N TYR A 75 3.76 8.32 -4.99
CA TYR A 75 3.17 8.69 -3.71
C TYR A 75 3.77 9.96 -3.07
N ILE A 76 4.97 10.37 -3.51
CA ILE A 76 5.60 11.61 -3.02
C ILE A 76 4.82 12.85 -3.48
N ASP A 77 4.28 12.83 -4.71
CA ASP A 77 3.44 13.89 -5.25
C ASP A 77 1.95 13.52 -5.19
N PHE A 78 1.44 13.39 -3.97
CA PHE A 78 0.04 13.01 -3.70
C PHE A 78 -0.98 14.04 -4.22
N THR A 79 -0.55 15.21 -4.70
CA THR A 79 -1.41 16.23 -5.30
C THR A 79 -1.63 16.03 -6.79
N ASN A 80 -0.77 15.27 -7.44
CA ASN A 80 -0.82 15.01 -8.87
C ASN A 80 -1.74 13.83 -9.19
N THR A 81 -2.98 14.13 -9.53
CA THR A 81 -4.01 13.12 -9.84
C THR A 81 -3.80 12.42 -11.19
N SER A 82 -2.82 12.83 -12.00
CA SER A 82 -2.48 12.16 -13.27
C SER A 82 -1.55 10.96 -13.08
N LEU A 83 -0.90 10.84 -11.93
CA LEU A 83 -0.05 9.70 -11.61
C LEU A 83 -0.89 8.47 -11.30
N ILE A 84 -0.47 7.31 -11.84
CA ILE A 84 -1.15 6.03 -11.66
C ILE A 84 -0.32 5.17 -10.72
N GLY A 85 -0.98 4.68 -9.66
CA GLY A 85 -0.33 3.89 -8.62
C GLY A 85 0.55 4.68 -7.67
N ASP A 86 0.88 4.08 -6.54
CA ASP A 86 1.81 4.65 -5.57
C ASP A 86 3.26 4.60 -6.09
N LEU A 87 3.59 3.56 -6.87
CA LEU A 87 4.86 3.41 -7.58
C LEU A 87 4.61 3.04 -9.04
N ASN A 88 5.57 3.39 -9.92
CA ASN A 88 5.67 2.82 -11.25
C ASN A 88 7.07 2.20 -11.43
N ILE A 89 7.11 0.96 -11.92
CA ILE A 89 8.35 0.23 -12.18
C ILE A 89 8.25 -0.44 -13.54
N TYR A 90 9.07 -0.04 -14.49
CA TYR A 90 9.06 -0.54 -15.88
C TYR A 90 7.69 -0.42 -16.56
N GLY A 91 6.94 0.67 -16.25
CA GLY A 91 5.59 0.86 -16.76
C GLY A 91 4.49 0.11 -15.98
N GLN A 92 4.86 -0.74 -15.03
CA GLN A 92 3.91 -1.46 -14.17
C GLN A 92 3.47 -0.61 -13.00
N SER A 93 2.18 -0.36 -12.88
CA SER A 93 1.56 0.33 -11.74
C SER A 93 1.54 -0.56 -10.49
N ILE A 94 1.92 0.01 -9.35
CA ILE A 94 1.92 -0.68 -8.05
C ILE A 94 1.14 0.16 -7.04
N GLU A 95 0.14 -0.45 -6.44
CA GLU A 95 -0.65 0.09 -5.35
C GLU A 95 -0.23 -0.52 -4.01
N ILE A 96 -0.07 0.27 -2.98
CA ILE A 96 0.38 -0.19 -1.68
C ILE A 96 -0.74 -0.01 -0.65
N LYS A 97 -1.17 -1.10 -0.05
CA LYS A 97 -2.25 -1.12 0.95
C LYS A 97 -1.68 -1.43 2.33
N GLY A 98 -1.63 -0.40 3.17
CA GLY A 98 -1.17 -0.49 4.55
C GLY A 98 -2.31 -0.66 5.55
N LEU A 99 -2.18 -1.61 6.47
CA LEU A 99 -3.08 -1.82 7.60
C LEU A 99 -2.29 -1.76 8.92
N ARG A 100 -2.97 -1.39 9.99
CA ARG A 100 -2.36 -1.55 11.33
C ARG A 100 -2.32 -3.03 11.70
N PRO A 101 -1.30 -3.51 12.42
CA PRO A 101 -1.17 -4.93 12.77
C PRO A 101 -2.43 -5.53 13.40
N HIS A 102 -3.07 -4.82 14.35
CA HIS A 102 -4.29 -5.28 15.01
C HIS A 102 -5.55 -5.26 14.10
N GLN A 103 -5.47 -4.62 12.95
CA GLN A 103 -6.55 -4.59 11.96
C GLN A 103 -6.38 -5.67 10.90
N TRP A 104 -5.18 -6.23 10.75
CA TRP A 104 -4.87 -7.21 9.71
C TRP A 104 -5.78 -8.43 9.76
N ASP A 105 -5.98 -9.02 10.94
CA ASP A 105 -6.82 -10.21 11.10
C ASP A 105 -8.32 -9.89 10.98
N LYS A 106 -8.71 -8.66 11.34
CA LYS A 106 -10.11 -8.23 11.36
C LYS A 106 -10.60 -7.72 10.01
N PHE A 107 -9.81 -6.87 9.35
CA PHE A 107 -10.21 -6.20 8.10
C PHE A 107 -9.51 -6.77 6.88
N LYS A 108 -8.48 -7.57 7.11
CA LYS A 108 -7.71 -8.27 6.08
C LYS A 108 -7.40 -7.39 4.85
N ARG A 109 -7.36 -8.00 3.71
CA ARG A 109 -7.00 -7.40 2.41
C ARG A 109 -8.26 -6.86 1.73
N MET A 110 -8.70 -5.67 2.11
CA MET A 110 -9.89 -5.04 1.57
C MET A 110 -9.55 -3.88 0.64
N ILE A 111 -10.27 -3.79 -0.47
CA ILE A 111 -10.21 -2.66 -1.40
C ILE A 111 -11.64 -2.21 -1.69
N PRO A 112 -11.95 -0.90 -1.61
CA PRO A 112 -13.23 -0.38 -2.06
C PRO A 112 -13.47 -0.70 -3.54
N PRO A 113 -14.69 -1.14 -3.96
CA PRO A 113 -14.96 -1.57 -5.33
C PRO A 113 -14.59 -0.55 -6.41
N LYS A 114 -14.80 0.74 -6.12
CA LYS A 114 -14.43 1.83 -7.06
C LYS A 114 -12.91 1.88 -7.27
N GLN A 115 -12.11 1.74 -6.21
CA GLN A 115 -10.65 1.71 -6.33
C GLN A 115 -10.20 0.44 -7.06
N LEU A 116 -10.74 -0.73 -6.69
CA LEU A 116 -10.40 -1.98 -7.35
C LEU A 116 -10.66 -1.94 -8.85
N LYS A 117 -11.77 -1.34 -9.28
CA LYS A 117 -12.07 -1.15 -10.72
C LYS A 117 -10.98 -0.34 -11.44
N HIS A 118 -10.45 0.70 -10.82
CA HIS A 118 -9.34 1.47 -11.40
C HIS A 118 -8.06 0.63 -11.44
N TYR A 119 -7.72 -0.08 -10.37
CA TYR A 119 -6.53 -0.93 -10.32
C TYR A 119 -6.58 -2.06 -11.36
N VAL A 120 -7.76 -2.65 -11.59
CA VAL A 120 -7.95 -3.68 -12.63
C VAL A 120 -7.78 -3.08 -14.02
N ARG A 121 -8.37 -1.91 -14.28
CA ARG A 121 -8.23 -1.19 -15.56
C ARG A 121 -6.76 -0.87 -15.87
N ASP A 122 -6.02 -0.47 -14.84
CA ASP A 122 -4.62 -0.04 -14.95
C ASP A 122 -3.64 -1.23 -14.77
N GLU A 123 -4.16 -2.48 -14.77
CA GLU A 123 -3.42 -3.73 -14.60
C GLU A 123 -2.46 -3.72 -13.40
N SER A 124 -2.86 -3.02 -12.33
CA SER A 124 -2.00 -2.75 -11.17
C SER A 124 -1.65 -4.02 -10.39
N ILE A 125 -0.47 -4.00 -9.79
CA ILE A 125 -0.08 -4.93 -8.71
C ILE A 125 -0.42 -4.28 -7.38
N VAL A 126 -1.03 -5.03 -6.46
CA VAL A 126 -1.35 -4.59 -5.10
C VAL A 126 -0.38 -5.24 -4.12
N VAL A 127 0.35 -4.43 -3.36
CA VAL A 127 1.24 -4.87 -2.29
C VAL A 127 0.57 -4.67 -0.93
N TRP A 128 0.49 -5.74 -0.16
CA TRP A 128 -0.14 -5.75 1.16
C TRP A 128 0.90 -5.58 2.26
N THR A 129 0.66 -4.64 3.17
CA THR A 129 1.60 -4.33 4.25
C THR A 129 0.91 -4.15 5.59
N THR A 130 1.68 -4.26 6.67
CA THR A 130 1.24 -3.79 7.98
C THR A 130 2.26 -2.83 8.57
N ALA A 131 1.76 -1.71 9.09
CA ALA A 131 2.57 -0.68 9.75
C ALA A 131 1.81 -0.05 10.91
N SER A 132 2.51 0.36 11.98
CA SER A 132 1.86 1.11 13.06
C SER A 132 1.66 2.57 12.66
N GLY A 133 0.60 3.18 13.19
CA GLY A 133 0.28 4.60 12.99
C GLY A 133 1.01 5.55 13.96
N ASP A 134 2.04 5.09 14.66
CA ASP A 134 2.85 5.89 15.57
C ASP A 134 4.32 5.99 15.08
N THR A 135 5.07 6.88 15.70
CA THR A 135 6.49 7.12 15.38
C THR A 135 7.45 6.22 16.17
N LYS A 136 6.97 5.47 17.15
CA LYS A 136 7.80 4.62 18.01
C LYS A 136 8.15 3.31 17.33
N ASN A 137 7.20 2.72 16.60
CA ASN A 137 7.43 1.47 15.87
C ASN A 137 7.82 1.76 14.43
N SER A 138 9.07 1.50 14.10
CA SER A 138 9.66 1.74 12.78
C SER A 138 9.63 0.51 11.86
N THR A 139 9.08 -0.61 12.31
CA THR A 139 9.03 -1.84 11.51
C THR A 139 7.75 -1.92 10.69
N VAL A 140 7.91 -2.12 9.39
CA VAL A 140 6.85 -2.43 8.44
C VAL A 140 7.01 -3.88 7.98
N LYS A 141 5.89 -4.60 7.88
CA LYS A 141 5.88 -5.95 7.32
C LYS A 141 5.23 -5.91 5.95
N LEU A 142 5.93 -6.42 4.95
CA LEU A 142 5.37 -6.68 3.62
C LEU A 142 4.81 -8.11 3.66
N MET A 143 3.50 -8.22 3.52
CA MET A 143 2.76 -9.47 3.78
C MET A 143 2.64 -10.34 2.53
N GLY A 144 2.64 -9.74 1.34
CA GLY A 144 2.49 -10.39 0.05
C GLY A 144 1.97 -9.42 -0.99
N TRP A 145 1.63 -9.95 -2.18
CA TRP A 145 1.12 -9.14 -3.29
C TRP A 145 0.10 -9.92 -4.12
N ASN A 146 -0.68 -9.21 -4.93
CA ASN A 146 -1.60 -9.77 -5.92
C ASN A 146 -1.64 -8.89 -7.17
N TYR A 147 -1.99 -9.48 -8.31
CA TYR A 147 -2.57 -8.68 -9.38
C TYR A 147 -3.97 -8.20 -8.99
N ALA A 148 -4.34 -6.99 -9.38
CA ALA A 148 -5.64 -6.42 -9.04
C ALA A 148 -6.82 -7.28 -9.55
N HIS A 149 -6.69 -7.88 -10.74
CA HIS A 149 -7.71 -8.78 -11.29
C HIS A 149 -7.89 -10.07 -10.46
N GLU A 150 -6.84 -10.55 -9.78
CA GLU A 150 -6.97 -11.69 -8.88
C GLU A 150 -7.78 -11.33 -7.64
N VAL A 151 -7.58 -10.11 -7.10
CA VAL A 151 -8.40 -9.60 -5.98
C VAL A 151 -9.85 -9.49 -6.40
N GLN A 152 -10.12 -9.06 -7.63
CA GLN A 152 -11.48 -8.99 -8.17
C GLN A 152 -12.11 -10.37 -8.34
N THR A 153 -11.34 -11.35 -8.83
CA THR A 153 -11.86 -12.69 -9.16
C THR A 153 -12.01 -13.57 -7.93
N LYS A 154 -11.07 -13.50 -6.99
CA LYS A 154 -11.05 -14.36 -5.78
C LYS A 154 -11.69 -13.69 -4.57
N GLY A 155 -11.83 -12.35 -4.62
CA GLY A 155 -12.40 -11.58 -3.53
C GLY A 155 -13.89 -11.79 -3.37
N VAL A 156 -14.37 -11.66 -2.15
CA VAL A 156 -15.79 -11.66 -1.82
C VAL A 156 -16.26 -10.25 -1.47
N ASP A 157 -17.49 -9.93 -1.83
CA ASP A 157 -18.10 -8.66 -1.49
C ASP A 157 -18.48 -8.65 0.00
N VAL A 158 -18.00 -7.66 0.72
CA VAL A 158 -18.28 -7.48 2.14
C VAL A 158 -18.80 -6.07 2.39
N GLN A 159 -19.92 -5.99 3.08
CA GLN A 159 -20.44 -4.73 3.60
C GLN A 159 -19.93 -4.53 5.02
N THR A 160 -19.05 -3.52 5.18
CA THR A 160 -18.62 -3.02 6.50
C THR A 160 -19.25 -1.65 6.75
N ILE A 161 -18.48 -0.63 7.12
CA ILE A 161 -18.93 0.77 7.12
C ILE A 161 -19.20 1.23 5.67
N CYS A 162 -18.48 0.65 4.71
CA CYS A 162 -18.67 0.83 3.27
C CYS A 162 -18.51 -0.51 2.56
N ALA A 163 -18.94 -0.59 1.29
CA ALA A 163 -18.72 -1.75 0.45
C ALA A 163 -17.22 -1.97 0.21
N ASN A 164 -16.77 -3.20 0.29
CA ASN A 164 -15.39 -3.60 0.02
C ASN A 164 -15.37 -4.95 -0.71
N VAL A 165 -14.34 -5.18 -1.49
CA VAL A 165 -13.94 -6.51 -1.97
C VAL A 165 -12.86 -7.03 -1.03
N TRP A 166 -13.07 -8.21 -0.50
CA TRP A 166 -12.25 -8.81 0.53
C TRP A 166 -11.59 -10.10 0.06
N LEU A 167 -10.27 -10.14 0.10
CA LEU A 167 -9.50 -11.35 -0.13
C LEU A 167 -9.32 -12.08 1.23
N GLU A 168 -10.05 -13.16 1.45
CA GLU A 168 -10.18 -13.78 2.78
C GLU A 168 -8.95 -14.57 3.23
N ASN A 169 -8.36 -15.35 2.32
CA ASN A 169 -7.33 -16.30 2.68
C ASN A 169 -5.93 -15.75 2.44
N ASP A 170 -5.02 -16.06 3.35
CA ASP A 170 -3.62 -15.67 3.19
C ASP A 170 -2.98 -16.38 1.98
N GLU A 171 -3.42 -17.60 1.67
CA GLU A 171 -2.96 -18.40 0.55
C GLU A 171 -3.27 -17.77 -0.82
N ASP A 172 -4.24 -16.88 -0.87
CA ASP A 172 -4.61 -16.15 -2.09
C ASP A 172 -3.62 -15.04 -2.47
N MET A 173 -2.73 -14.64 -1.56
CA MET A 173 -1.64 -13.71 -1.89
C MET A 173 -0.43 -14.45 -2.46
N HIS A 174 0.31 -13.82 -3.34
CA HIS A 174 1.65 -14.28 -3.73
C HIS A 174 2.70 -13.90 -2.68
N PRO A 175 3.76 -14.72 -2.51
CA PRO A 175 4.88 -14.40 -1.63
C PRO A 175 5.58 -13.10 -2.05
N ILE A 176 5.92 -12.24 -1.09
CA ILE A 176 6.57 -10.95 -1.40
C ILE A 176 7.93 -11.10 -2.05
N GLU A 177 8.63 -12.19 -1.81
CA GLU A 177 9.92 -12.53 -2.39
C GLU A 177 9.87 -12.74 -3.90
N ASP A 178 8.71 -13.09 -4.46
CA ASP A 178 8.56 -13.31 -5.90
C ASP A 178 8.38 -11.99 -6.67
N LEU A 179 7.92 -10.94 -5.99
CA LEU A 179 7.58 -9.65 -6.61
C LEU A 179 8.74 -9.04 -7.43
N PRO A 180 9.99 -9.00 -6.95
CA PRO A 180 11.08 -8.44 -7.74
C PRO A 180 11.34 -9.18 -9.05
N GLN A 181 11.17 -10.51 -9.06
CA GLN A 181 11.34 -11.33 -10.28
C GLN A 181 10.19 -11.06 -11.26
N ILE A 182 8.97 -10.92 -10.76
CA ILE A 182 7.81 -10.60 -11.58
C ILE A 182 7.99 -9.23 -12.23
N LEU A 183 8.36 -8.21 -11.46
CA LEU A 183 8.57 -6.85 -11.97
C LEU A 183 9.64 -6.78 -13.09
N ARG A 184 10.72 -7.56 -12.98
CA ARG A 184 11.76 -7.63 -14.03
C ARG A 184 11.26 -8.14 -15.38
N ARG A 185 10.11 -8.82 -15.43
CA ARG A 185 9.52 -9.28 -16.71
C ARG A 185 8.92 -8.15 -17.53
N PHE A 186 8.71 -6.99 -16.93
CA PHE A 186 8.20 -5.79 -17.61
C PHE A 186 9.34 -4.90 -18.14
N LYS A 187 10.59 -5.18 -17.79
CA LYS A 187 11.76 -4.50 -18.31
C LYS A 187 12.02 -4.91 -19.76
#